data_2674c5e106b6bca6339a286b80e1b7d7
#
_entry.id   2674c5e106b6bca6339a286b80e1b7d7
#
_cell.length_a   1.000
_cell.length_b   1.000
_cell.length_c   1.000
_cell.angle_alpha   90.00
_cell.angle_beta   90.00
_cell.angle_gamma   90.00
#
_symmetry.space_group_name_H-M   'P 1'
#
loop_
_entity.id
_entity.type
_entity.pdbx_description
1 polymer ?
#
loop_
_entity_poly.entity_id
_entity_poly.type
_entity_poly.pdbx_seq_one_letter_code
_entity_poly.pdbx_strand_id
1 'polypeptide(L)'
;MPFARLAYHPPHPEREQDLARALTDLVANDLAKRHDLTSVRIEATPAQTWTIGGEPQAAAAHLEVFVTAGTNTVEQKRRFQESAMALLRAEWPDLPAATYVVVHELPATDWGYDGRSQADRAAAR
;
A
#
# COMPACT_ATOMS: atom_id res chain seq x y z
N MET A 1 -9.01 -9.29 4.00
CA MET A 1 -8.45 -8.18 4.80
C MET A 1 -7.11 -7.75 4.23
N PRO A 2 -6.94 -6.50 3.88
CA PRO A 2 -5.65 -6.00 3.42
C PRO A 2 -4.98 -5.10 4.45
N PHE A 3 -3.67 -5.00 4.34
CA PHE A 3 -2.88 -4.03 5.07
C PHE A 3 -1.99 -3.31 4.07
N ALA A 4 -1.93 -1.97 4.14
CA ALA A 4 -1.06 -1.16 3.29
C ALA A 4 -0.13 -0.32 4.15
N ARG A 5 1.09 -0.16 3.67
CA ARG A 5 2.12 0.64 4.34
C ARG A 5 2.76 1.57 3.33
N LEU A 6 2.71 2.88 3.62
CA LEU A 6 3.35 3.90 2.81
C LEU A 6 4.49 4.55 3.61
N ALA A 7 5.69 4.43 3.11
CA ALA A 7 6.84 5.20 3.57
C ALA A 7 7.06 6.34 2.58
N TYR A 8 7.34 7.55 3.08
CA TYR A 8 7.50 8.69 2.20
C TYR A 8 8.44 9.74 2.81
N HIS A 9 8.92 10.62 1.95
CA HIS A 9 9.79 11.73 2.29
C HIS A 9 9.58 12.86 1.26
N PRO A 10 9.58 14.16 1.66
CA PRO A 10 9.77 14.72 3.00
C PRO A 10 8.47 14.66 3.83
N PRO A 11 8.56 14.80 5.17
CA PRO A 11 7.39 14.74 6.03
C PRO A 11 6.34 15.80 5.70
N HIS A 12 5.07 15.38 5.71
CA HIS A 12 3.93 16.27 5.48
C HIS A 12 2.74 15.76 6.32
N PRO A 13 2.85 15.83 7.66
CA PRO A 13 1.91 15.14 8.55
C PRO A 13 0.46 15.58 8.38
N GLU A 14 0.20 16.83 7.99
CA GLU A 14 -1.16 17.33 7.78
C GLU A 14 -1.89 16.67 6.60
N ARG A 15 -1.15 15.97 5.71
CA ARG A 15 -1.73 15.24 4.58
C ARG A 15 -1.93 13.77 4.85
N GLU A 16 -1.37 13.25 5.93
CA GLU A 16 -1.33 11.80 6.15
C GLU A 16 -2.71 11.17 6.31
N GLN A 17 -3.64 11.83 7.01
CA GLN A 17 -4.98 11.29 7.18
C GLN A 17 -5.75 11.24 5.87
N ASP A 18 -5.65 12.27 5.04
CA ASP A 18 -6.29 12.29 3.71
C ASP A 18 -5.69 11.21 2.80
N LEU A 19 -4.37 11.04 2.84
CA LEU A 19 -3.70 9.97 2.09
C LEU A 19 -4.15 8.60 2.55
N ALA A 20 -4.28 8.39 3.86
CA ALA A 20 -4.74 7.12 4.40
C ALA A 20 -6.15 6.79 3.92
N ARG A 21 -7.06 7.77 3.88
CA ARG A 21 -8.40 7.58 3.34
C ARG A 21 -8.38 7.25 1.86
N ALA A 22 -7.59 7.99 1.08
CA ALA A 22 -7.47 7.75 -0.36
C ALA A 22 -6.91 6.37 -0.65
N LEU A 23 -5.89 5.93 0.08
CA LEU A 23 -5.32 4.60 -0.07
C LEU A 23 -6.30 3.50 0.34
N THR A 24 -7.08 3.72 1.40
CA THR A 24 -8.13 2.79 1.82
C THR A 24 -9.15 2.60 0.70
N ASP A 25 -9.63 3.70 0.10
CA ASP A 25 -10.58 3.64 -1.01
C ASP A 25 -9.99 2.90 -2.21
N LEU A 26 -8.74 3.18 -2.52
CA LEU A 26 -8.05 2.57 -3.65
C LEU A 26 -7.91 1.06 -3.48
N VAL A 27 -7.46 0.62 -2.31
CA VAL A 27 -7.31 -0.80 -1.99
C VAL A 27 -8.66 -1.51 -2.05
N ALA A 28 -9.68 -0.91 -1.45
CA ALA A 28 -11.02 -1.51 -1.43
C ALA A 28 -11.58 -1.64 -2.84
N ASN A 29 -11.44 -0.61 -3.67
CA ASN A 29 -12.01 -0.59 -5.01
C ASN A 29 -11.22 -1.43 -6.01
N ASP A 30 -9.91 -1.21 -6.11
CA ASP A 30 -9.11 -1.87 -7.15
C ASP A 30 -8.79 -3.32 -6.83
N LEU A 31 -8.60 -3.64 -5.54
CA LEU A 31 -8.28 -5.00 -5.12
C LEU A 31 -9.50 -5.75 -4.57
N ALA A 32 -10.69 -5.16 -4.66
CA ALA A 32 -11.95 -5.77 -4.23
C ALA A 32 -11.89 -6.26 -2.78
N LYS A 33 -11.47 -5.39 -1.87
CA LYS A 33 -11.34 -5.70 -0.45
C LYS A 33 -12.38 -4.95 0.37
N ARG A 34 -12.63 -5.45 1.59
CA ARG A 34 -13.54 -4.78 2.52
C ARG A 34 -12.92 -3.48 3.01
N HIS A 35 -13.61 -2.39 2.78
CA HIS A 35 -13.18 -1.05 3.20
C HIS A 35 -13.00 -0.97 4.73
N ASP A 36 -13.95 -1.52 5.48
CA ASP A 36 -13.97 -1.44 6.94
C ASP A 36 -12.87 -2.26 7.63
N LEU A 37 -12.22 -3.16 6.90
CA LEU A 37 -11.12 -3.98 7.43
C LEU A 37 -9.77 -3.60 6.83
N THR A 38 -9.73 -2.59 5.96
CA THR A 38 -8.49 -2.14 5.34
C THR A 38 -7.71 -1.28 6.33
N SER A 39 -6.53 -1.77 6.71
CA SER A 39 -5.63 -1.05 7.60
C SER A 39 -4.55 -0.36 6.78
N VAL A 40 -4.31 0.92 7.04
CA VAL A 40 -3.30 1.71 6.34
C VAL A 40 -2.40 2.39 7.36
N ARG A 41 -1.10 2.22 7.18
CA ARG A 41 -0.08 2.86 7.99
C ARG A 41 0.75 3.78 7.11
N ILE A 42 0.93 5.03 7.55
CA ILE A 42 1.72 6.03 6.83
C ILE A 42 2.86 6.48 7.72
N GLU A 43 4.08 6.43 7.17
CA GLU A 43 5.29 6.76 7.91
C GLU A 43 6.14 7.71 7.11
N ALA A 44 6.43 8.88 7.69
CA ALA A 44 7.46 9.76 7.16
C ALA A 44 8.83 9.17 7.49
N THR A 45 9.70 9.09 6.49
CA THR A 45 11.05 8.58 6.65
C THR A 45 12.03 9.73 6.78
N PRO A 46 12.98 9.69 7.73
CA PRO A 46 14.03 10.70 7.81
C PRO A 46 14.83 10.78 6.52
N ALA A 47 15.18 12.00 6.14
CA ALA A 47 15.67 12.38 4.82
C ALA A 47 16.98 11.74 4.36
N GLN A 48 17.84 11.35 5.30
CA GLN A 48 19.27 11.32 5.03
C GLN A 48 19.73 10.13 4.19
N THR A 49 18.91 9.08 4.07
CA THR A 49 19.37 7.83 3.48
C THR A 49 18.46 7.25 2.40
N TRP A 50 17.54 8.04 1.84
CA TRP A 50 16.75 7.54 0.73
C TRP A 50 17.43 7.88 -0.57
N THR A 51 18.02 6.86 -1.20
CA THR A 51 18.79 7.04 -2.42
C THR A 51 18.21 6.18 -3.54
N ILE A 52 18.41 6.64 -4.76
CA ILE A 52 18.12 5.88 -5.97
C ILE A 52 19.36 6.03 -6.85
N GLY A 53 19.92 4.90 -7.29
CA GLY A 53 21.19 4.91 -7.99
C GLY A 53 22.34 5.47 -7.13
N GLY A 54 22.21 5.39 -5.80
CA GLY A 54 23.17 5.96 -4.86
C GLY A 54 23.02 7.46 -4.60
N GLU A 55 22.05 8.11 -5.26
CA GLU A 55 21.86 9.56 -5.12
C GLU A 55 20.70 9.87 -4.17
N PRO A 56 20.88 10.80 -3.21
CA PRO A 56 19.81 11.23 -2.31
C PRO A 56 18.64 11.84 -3.07
N GLN A 57 17.42 11.59 -2.59
CA GLN A 57 16.20 12.06 -3.21
C GLN A 57 15.54 13.16 -2.40
N ALA A 58 15.08 14.24 -3.09
CA ALA A 58 14.31 15.32 -2.46
C ALA A 58 12.89 14.86 -2.08
N ALA A 59 12.31 13.97 -2.89
CA ALA A 59 11.02 13.35 -2.63
C ALA A 59 11.10 11.87 -2.97
N ALA A 60 10.49 11.04 -2.14
CA ALA A 60 10.46 9.60 -2.35
C ALA A 60 9.23 8.99 -1.69
N ALA A 61 8.75 7.88 -2.25
CA ALA A 61 7.63 7.13 -1.69
C ALA A 61 7.80 5.64 -2.00
N HIS A 62 7.29 4.80 -1.11
CA HIS A 62 7.32 3.35 -1.26
C HIS A 62 6.03 2.80 -0.67
N LEU A 63 5.20 2.19 -1.51
CA LEU A 63 3.92 1.65 -1.09
C LEU A 63 3.93 0.14 -1.18
N GLU A 64 3.51 -0.51 -0.10
CA GLU A 64 3.32 -1.95 -0.05
C GLU A 64 1.89 -2.24 0.37
N VAL A 65 1.25 -3.20 -0.31
CA VAL A 65 -0.04 -3.75 0.13
C VAL A 65 0.11 -5.24 0.31
N PHE A 66 -0.50 -5.76 1.37
CA PHE A 66 -0.49 -7.17 1.72
C PHE A 66 -1.91 -7.71 1.56
N VAL A 67 -2.07 -8.76 0.77
CA VAL A 67 -3.36 -9.40 0.49
C VAL A 67 -3.20 -10.91 0.59
N THR A 68 -4.32 -11.62 0.68
CA THR A 68 -4.31 -13.08 0.68
C THR A 68 -4.01 -13.59 -0.73
N ALA A 69 -3.08 -14.53 -0.83
CA ALA A 69 -2.72 -15.15 -2.10
C ALA A 69 -3.94 -15.80 -2.75
N GLY A 70 -4.06 -15.68 -4.07
CA GLY A 70 -5.12 -16.28 -4.84
C GLY A 70 -6.45 -15.52 -4.83
N THR A 71 -6.52 -14.34 -4.23
CA THR A 71 -7.75 -13.56 -4.14
C THR A 71 -7.81 -12.40 -5.14
N ASN A 72 -6.74 -12.14 -5.87
CA ASN A 72 -6.69 -11.07 -6.87
C ASN A 72 -6.15 -11.56 -8.19
N THR A 73 -6.73 -11.05 -9.28
CA THR A 73 -6.24 -11.31 -10.63
C THR A 73 -5.02 -10.44 -10.93
N VAL A 74 -4.26 -10.84 -11.95
CA VAL A 74 -3.14 -10.03 -12.46
C VAL A 74 -3.64 -8.65 -12.88
N GLU A 75 -4.83 -8.58 -13.50
CA GLU A 75 -5.41 -7.32 -13.95
C GLU A 75 -5.75 -6.38 -12.79
N GLN A 76 -6.31 -6.93 -11.70
CA GLN A 76 -6.58 -6.12 -10.50
C GLN A 76 -5.29 -5.55 -9.91
N LYS A 77 -4.24 -6.37 -9.83
CA LYS A 77 -2.94 -5.93 -9.31
C LYS A 77 -2.32 -4.86 -10.20
N ARG A 78 -2.39 -5.04 -11.51
CA ARG A 78 -1.89 -4.05 -12.48
C ARG A 78 -2.60 -2.72 -12.32
N ARG A 79 -3.94 -2.73 -12.24
CA ARG A 79 -4.73 -1.52 -12.06
C ARG A 79 -4.40 -0.83 -10.76
N PHE A 80 -4.23 -1.59 -9.69
CA PHE A 80 -3.84 -1.03 -8.40
C PHE A 80 -2.50 -0.31 -8.49
N GLN A 81 -1.51 -0.91 -9.13
CA GLN A 81 -0.19 -0.31 -9.28
C GLN A 81 -0.27 1.01 -10.06
N GLU A 82 -1.04 1.04 -11.14
CA GLU A 82 -1.24 2.25 -11.94
C GLU A 82 -1.96 3.34 -11.15
N SER A 83 -3.06 3.00 -10.51
CA SER A 83 -3.86 3.95 -9.74
C SER A 83 -3.11 4.47 -8.52
N ALA A 84 -2.37 3.60 -7.85
CA ALA A 84 -1.57 3.98 -6.69
C ALA A 84 -0.47 4.96 -7.09
N MET A 85 0.22 4.68 -8.20
CA MET A 85 1.27 5.59 -8.69
C MET A 85 0.69 6.95 -9.07
N ALA A 86 -0.49 6.96 -9.71
CA ALA A 86 -1.18 8.21 -10.04
C ALA A 86 -1.53 9.02 -8.78
N LEU A 87 -2.01 8.36 -7.73
CA LEU A 87 -2.30 8.99 -6.44
C LEU A 87 -1.05 9.59 -5.81
N LEU A 88 0.03 8.81 -5.76
CA LEU A 88 1.29 9.28 -5.19
C LEU A 88 1.86 10.46 -5.97
N ARG A 89 1.79 10.40 -7.31
CA ARG A 89 2.33 11.47 -8.15
C ARG A 89 1.48 12.74 -8.09
N ALA A 90 0.19 12.62 -7.82
CA ALA A 90 -0.66 13.78 -7.57
C ALA A 90 -0.27 14.48 -6.26
N GLU A 91 0.14 13.71 -5.24
CA GLU A 91 0.58 14.26 -3.96
C GLU A 91 2.02 14.80 -4.05
N TRP A 92 2.90 14.09 -4.76
CA TRP A 92 4.30 14.47 -4.95
C TRP A 92 4.65 14.45 -6.43
N PRO A 93 4.43 15.58 -7.17
CA PRO A 93 4.64 15.59 -8.62
C PRO A 93 6.06 15.25 -9.08
N ASP A 94 7.03 15.45 -8.21
CA ASP A 94 8.45 15.25 -8.54
C ASP A 94 8.98 13.86 -8.14
N LEU A 95 8.08 12.90 -7.85
CA LEU A 95 8.51 11.55 -7.53
C LEU A 95 9.33 10.96 -8.67
N PRO A 96 10.47 10.31 -8.35
CA PRO A 96 11.27 9.64 -9.38
C PRO A 96 10.56 8.44 -9.98
N ALA A 97 10.96 8.06 -11.19
CA ALA A 97 10.39 6.90 -11.87
C ALA A 97 10.57 5.61 -11.05
N ALA A 98 11.69 5.49 -10.34
CA ALA A 98 11.95 4.33 -9.48
C ALA A 98 11.21 4.44 -8.14
N THR A 99 9.90 4.61 -8.21
CA THR A 99 8.98 4.58 -7.06
C THR A 99 8.25 3.25 -7.12
N TYR A 100 8.35 2.46 -6.07
CA TYR A 100 7.82 1.09 -6.07
C TYR A 100 6.45 1.03 -5.43
N VAL A 101 5.53 0.32 -6.09
CA VAL A 101 4.25 -0.12 -5.53
C VAL A 101 4.28 -1.64 -5.55
N VAL A 102 4.27 -2.25 -4.38
CA VAL A 102 4.48 -3.69 -4.21
C VAL A 102 3.19 -4.34 -3.71
N VAL A 103 2.78 -5.44 -4.34
CA VAL A 103 1.69 -6.29 -3.87
C VAL A 103 2.32 -7.55 -3.30
N HIS A 104 2.17 -7.74 -1.99
CA HIS A 104 2.60 -8.96 -1.30
C HIS A 104 1.40 -9.89 -1.19
N GLU A 105 1.55 -11.10 -1.70
CA GLU A 105 0.53 -12.14 -1.57
C GLU A 105 0.97 -13.13 -0.50
N LEU A 106 0.17 -13.25 0.56
CA LEU A 106 0.47 -14.13 1.69
C LEU A 106 -0.48 -15.33 1.69
N PRO A 107 0.04 -16.54 1.95
CA PRO A 107 -0.84 -17.70 2.12
C PRO A 107 -1.90 -17.43 3.18
N ALA A 108 -3.11 -17.88 2.95
CA ALA A 108 -4.25 -17.65 3.85
C ALA A 108 -4.02 -18.20 5.26
N THR A 109 -3.13 -19.19 5.40
CA THR A 109 -2.77 -19.78 6.69
C THR A 109 -1.78 -18.93 7.48
N ASP A 110 -1.09 -17.97 6.81
CA ASP A 110 0.08 -17.31 7.39
C ASP A 110 -0.22 -15.94 7.96
N TRP A 111 -1.45 -15.45 7.80
CA TRP A 111 -1.87 -14.20 8.37
C TRP A 111 -3.37 -14.17 8.66
N GLY A 112 -3.77 -13.25 9.50
CA GLY A 112 -5.16 -13.11 9.88
C GLY A 112 -5.37 -11.89 10.75
N TYR A 113 -6.59 -11.72 11.22
CA TYR A 113 -6.91 -10.63 12.14
C TYR A 113 -7.78 -11.16 13.27
N ASP A 114 -7.76 -10.45 14.37
CA ASP A 114 -8.50 -10.80 15.60
C ASP A 114 -8.22 -12.24 16.04
N GLY A 115 -6.96 -12.69 15.86
CA GLY A 115 -6.49 -13.99 16.31
C GLY A 115 -6.90 -15.18 15.44
N ARG A 116 -7.54 -14.96 14.28
CA ARG A 116 -7.93 -16.03 13.36
C ARG A 116 -7.29 -15.84 12.01
N SER A 117 -6.78 -16.92 11.43
CA SER A 117 -6.20 -16.87 10.10
C SER A 117 -7.27 -16.62 9.03
N GLN A 118 -6.84 -16.11 7.87
CA GLN A 118 -7.73 -15.94 6.73
C GLN A 118 -8.27 -17.30 6.26
N ALA A 119 -7.44 -18.35 6.34
CA ALA A 119 -7.86 -19.70 5.98
C ALA A 119 -9.02 -20.19 6.86
N ASP A 120 -8.92 -20.00 8.18
CA ASP A 120 -9.96 -20.41 9.12
C ASP A 120 -11.26 -19.63 8.88
N ARG A 121 -11.15 -18.33 8.59
CA ARG A 121 -12.34 -17.52 8.29
C ARG A 121 -13.03 -17.97 7.01
N ALA A 122 -12.28 -18.31 5.99
CA ALA A 122 -12.83 -18.81 4.74
C ALA A 122 -13.52 -20.16 4.95
N ALA A 123 -12.95 -21.06 5.77
CA ALA A 123 -13.52 -22.36 6.05
C ALA A 123 -14.81 -22.29 6.88
N ALA A 124 -15.00 -21.20 7.65
CA ALA A 124 -16.17 -21.00 8.50
C ALA A 124 -17.38 -20.41 7.76
N ARG A 125 -17.23 -20.04 6.49
CA ARG A 125 -18.32 -19.46 5.69
C ARG A 125 -19.28 -20.48 5.15
#